data_aa36696dea83c8fc2cbd115b87f6c065
#
_entry.id   aa36696dea83c8fc2cbd115b87f6c065
#
_cell.length_a   1.000
_cell.length_b   1.000
_cell.length_c   1.000
_cell.angle_alpha   90.00
_cell.angle_beta   90.00
_cell.angle_gamma   90.00
#
_symmetry.space_group_name_H-M   'P 1'
#
loop_
_entity.id
_entity.type
_entity.pdbx_description
1 polymer ?
#
loop_
_entity_poly.entity_id
_entity_poly.type
_entity_poly.pdbx_seq_one_letter_code
_entity_poly.pdbx_strand_id
1 'polypeptide(L)'
;MIGFGIDLAGYTTGKTSLAVVEIAGRRAKATLLRGSALSVKRESSAALKEILRQETAVLRHCLAIGPVAVDIPIDLQDLNNPDRAEYIWQLTLRPIDRAVRAMPPLADRIGAPAARFAAIMREGKFAGILGKTLFEAYPAGTLKTLKIRANGYKGASGAAALGSLCKTLKVEPRVSSDHDIDAIICAITAAVPADAVHDGKALGVQGRMPKGFRIPKSLSFDRIEAAEARFDAWMAARGVT
;
A
#
# COMPACT_ATOMS: atom_id res chain seq x y z
N MET A 1 6.24 14.63 -9.57
CA MET A 1 6.65 13.38 -8.86
C MET A 1 5.66 12.29 -9.23
N ILE A 2 6.10 11.04 -9.33
CA ILE A 2 5.23 9.90 -9.61
C ILE A 2 5.38 8.88 -8.48
N GLY A 3 4.31 8.17 -8.12
CA GLY A 3 4.35 7.09 -7.14
C GLY A 3 3.30 6.05 -7.43
N PHE A 4 3.60 4.79 -7.14
CA PHE A 4 2.69 3.66 -7.25
C PHE A 4 2.24 3.20 -5.88
N GLY A 5 0.98 2.81 -5.77
CA GLY A 5 0.40 2.32 -4.53
C GLY A 5 -0.33 1.00 -4.73
N ILE A 6 -0.12 0.09 -3.81
CA ILE A 6 -0.71 -1.25 -3.83
C ILE A 6 -1.45 -1.48 -2.51
N ASP A 7 -2.74 -1.73 -2.58
CA ASP A 7 -3.48 -2.40 -1.51
C ASP A 7 -3.57 -3.87 -1.87
N LEU A 8 -2.71 -4.70 -1.27
CA LEU A 8 -2.54 -6.09 -1.64
C LEU A 8 -3.45 -7.01 -0.81
N ALA A 9 -4.33 -7.71 -1.47
CA ALA A 9 -5.12 -8.78 -0.85
C ALA A 9 -4.40 -10.13 -0.91
N GLY A 10 -4.89 -11.10 -0.12
CA GLY A 10 -4.52 -12.51 -0.29
C GLY A 10 -5.03 -13.09 -1.62
N TYR A 11 -4.46 -14.20 -2.07
CA TYR A 11 -4.84 -14.85 -3.33
C TYR A 11 -6.31 -15.26 -3.42
N THR A 12 -6.95 -15.53 -2.28
CA THR A 12 -8.33 -16.03 -2.24
C THR A 12 -9.38 -14.94 -2.47
N THR A 13 -9.05 -13.67 -2.27
CA THR A 13 -10.05 -12.58 -2.33
C THR A 13 -10.07 -11.85 -3.65
N GLY A 14 -8.95 -11.76 -4.36
CA GLY A 14 -8.82 -11.05 -5.63
C GLY A 14 -9.10 -9.53 -5.57
N LYS A 15 -9.07 -8.94 -4.37
CA LYS A 15 -9.45 -7.53 -4.14
C LYS A 15 -8.27 -6.57 -4.14
N THR A 16 -7.13 -6.97 -4.68
CA THR A 16 -5.96 -6.09 -4.79
C THR A 16 -6.25 -4.92 -5.72
N SER A 17 -5.91 -3.72 -5.27
CA SER A 17 -5.94 -2.50 -6.08
C SER A 17 -4.52 -1.97 -6.30
N LEU A 18 -4.26 -1.48 -7.51
CA LEU A 18 -3.03 -0.83 -7.92
C LEU A 18 -3.35 0.55 -8.47
N ALA A 19 -2.66 1.57 -7.97
CA ALA A 19 -2.82 2.94 -8.40
C ALA A 19 -1.47 3.57 -8.76
N VAL A 20 -1.49 4.56 -9.64
CA VAL A 20 -0.39 5.51 -9.86
C VAL A 20 -0.87 6.91 -9.57
N VAL A 21 -0.03 7.72 -8.91
CA VAL A 21 -0.27 9.14 -8.68
C VAL A 21 0.86 9.96 -9.27
N GLU A 22 0.49 10.96 -10.07
CA GLU A 22 1.39 11.98 -10.60
C GLU A 22 1.12 13.28 -9.85
N ILE A 23 2.14 13.86 -9.21
CA ILE A 23 2.04 15.13 -8.47
C ILE A 23 2.89 16.19 -9.15
N ALA A 24 2.26 17.30 -9.52
CA ALA A 24 2.89 18.47 -10.13
C ALA A 24 2.45 19.74 -9.39
N GLY A 25 3.33 20.32 -8.58
CA GLY A 25 3.01 21.44 -7.72
C GLY A 25 1.93 21.08 -6.70
N ARG A 26 0.78 21.77 -6.76
CA ARG A 26 -0.39 21.53 -5.89
C ARG A 26 -1.43 20.59 -6.52
N ARG A 27 -1.15 20.07 -7.72
CA ARG A 27 -2.08 19.19 -8.45
C ARG A 27 -1.60 17.76 -8.36
N ALA A 28 -2.54 16.84 -8.17
CA ALA A 28 -2.30 15.42 -8.28
C ALA A 28 -3.32 14.79 -9.22
N LYS A 29 -2.85 13.82 -9.99
CA LYS A 29 -3.68 12.95 -10.83
C LYS A 29 -3.44 11.53 -10.39
N ALA A 30 -4.51 10.80 -10.07
CA ALA A 30 -4.45 9.38 -9.78
C ALA A 30 -5.08 8.56 -10.91
N THR A 31 -4.48 7.42 -11.17
CA THR A 31 -4.94 6.44 -12.15
C THR A 31 -5.02 5.09 -11.45
N LEU A 32 -6.18 4.43 -11.53
CA LEU A 32 -6.36 3.06 -11.06
C LEU A 32 -5.99 2.10 -12.20
N LEU A 33 -5.01 1.24 -11.92
CA LEU A 33 -4.47 0.29 -12.89
C LEU A 33 -5.21 -1.04 -12.76
N ARG A 34 -6.31 -1.17 -13.48
CA ARG A 34 -7.16 -2.37 -13.50
C ARG A 34 -6.49 -3.49 -14.32
N GLY A 35 -6.91 -4.74 -14.10
CA GLY A 35 -6.45 -5.88 -14.89
C GLY A 35 -5.01 -6.33 -14.63
N SER A 36 -4.30 -5.74 -13.65
CA SER A 36 -2.94 -6.17 -13.34
C SER A 36 -2.89 -7.58 -12.77
N ALA A 37 -1.79 -8.30 -12.97
CA ALA A 37 -1.57 -9.63 -12.40
C ALA A 37 -1.71 -9.66 -10.87
N LEU A 38 -1.49 -8.53 -10.19
CA LEU A 38 -1.69 -8.39 -8.75
C LEU A 38 -3.17 -8.41 -8.33
N SER A 39 -4.10 -8.01 -9.20
CA SER A 39 -5.53 -7.90 -8.89
C SER A 39 -6.34 -9.15 -9.22
N VAL A 40 -5.71 -10.20 -9.71
CA VAL A 40 -6.39 -11.44 -10.09
C VAL A 40 -6.46 -12.42 -8.90
N LYS A 41 -7.65 -12.97 -8.64
CA LYS A 41 -7.84 -14.09 -7.72
C LYS A 41 -7.15 -15.33 -8.31
N ARG A 42 -6.39 -16.05 -7.48
CA ARG A 42 -5.65 -17.23 -7.92
C ARG A 42 -6.34 -18.50 -7.47
N GLU A 43 -6.40 -19.46 -8.37
CA GLU A 43 -6.85 -20.81 -8.06
C GLU A 43 -5.71 -21.59 -7.36
N SER A 44 -6.10 -22.53 -6.49
CA SER A 44 -5.14 -23.34 -5.74
C SER A 44 -4.24 -24.21 -6.64
N SER A 45 -4.73 -24.56 -7.83
CA SER A 45 -4.02 -25.33 -8.85
C SER A 45 -3.05 -24.50 -9.71
N ALA A 46 -3.09 -23.17 -9.59
CA ALA A 46 -2.22 -22.32 -10.36
C ALA A 46 -0.74 -22.53 -10.01
N ALA A 47 0.15 -22.57 -11.00
CA ALA A 47 1.57 -22.76 -10.81
C ALA A 47 2.19 -21.56 -10.07
N LEU A 48 2.54 -21.75 -8.80
CA LEU A 48 3.06 -20.69 -7.93
C LEU A 48 4.24 -19.93 -8.57
N LYS A 49 5.16 -20.64 -9.19
CA LYS A 49 6.33 -20.03 -9.84
C LYS A 49 5.95 -19.03 -10.93
N GLU A 50 4.96 -19.37 -11.75
CA GLU A 50 4.48 -18.50 -12.81
C GLU A 50 3.73 -17.28 -12.24
N ILE A 51 2.89 -17.50 -11.23
CA ILE A 51 2.19 -16.41 -10.52
C ILE A 51 3.21 -15.42 -9.96
N LEU A 52 4.21 -15.89 -9.21
CA LEU A 52 5.23 -15.05 -8.63
C LEU A 52 6.06 -14.30 -9.69
N ARG A 53 6.37 -14.95 -10.82
CA ARG A 53 7.06 -14.32 -11.94
C ARG A 53 6.26 -13.13 -12.50
N GLN A 54 4.96 -13.31 -12.71
CA GLN A 54 4.07 -12.26 -13.22
C GLN A 54 3.95 -11.10 -12.23
N GLU A 55 3.70 -11.39 -10.97
CA GLU A 55 3.55 -10.38 -9.91
C GLU A 55 4.85 -9.60 -9.68
N THR A 56 5.98 -10.30 -9.70
CA THR A 56 7.31 -9.69 -9.61
C THR A 56 7.59 -8.79 -10.80
N ALA A 57 7.17 -9.18 -12.02
CA ALA A 57 7.31 -8.37 -13.23
C ALA A 57 6.50 -7.06 -13.11
N VAL A 58 5.26 -7.11 -12.61
CA VAL A 58 4.45 -5.90 -12.35
C VAL A 58 5.16 -4.97 -11.37
N LEU A 59 5.59 -5.49 -10.22
CA LEU A 59 6.27 -4.68 -9.22
C LEU A 59 7.58 -4.08 -9.74
N ARG A 60 8.37 -4.88 -10.48
CA ARG A 60 9.62 -4.40 -11.10
C ARG A 60 9.36 -3.29 -12.13
N HIS A 61 8.30 -3.42 -12.91
CA HIS A 61 7.90 -2.38 -13.85
C HIS A 61 7.54 -1.07 -13.14
N CYS A 62 6.70 -1.13 -12.10
CA CYS A 62 6.36 0.06 -11.31
C CYS A 62 7.63 0.71 -10.73
N LEU A 63 8.53 -0.09 -10.14
CA LEU A 63 9.78 0.39 -9.54
C LEU A 63 10.78 0.98 -10.56
N ALA A 64 10.70 0.59 -11.83
CA ALA A 64 11.50 1.19 -12.90
C ALA A 64 11.01 2.60 -13.31
N ILE A 65 9.75 2.92 -13.01
CA ILE A 65 9.12 4.21 -13.34
C ILE A 65 9.16 5.16 -12.15
N GLY A 66 8.92 4.63 -10.94
CA GLY A 66 8.84 5.43 -9.74
C GLY A 66 8.78 4.61 -8.45
N PRO A 67 8.80 5.27 -7.29
CA PRO A 67 8.69 4.59 -6.01
C PRO A 67 7.33 3.92 -5.84
N VAL A 68 7.32 2.84 -5.07
CA VAL A 68 6.12 2.03 -4.75
C VAL A 68 5.90 2.00 -3.26
N ALA A 69 4.65 2.16 -2.80
CA ALA A 69 4.26 1.87 -1.43
C ALA A 69 3.14 0.83 -1.38
N VAL A 70 3.17 -0.02 -0.37
CA VAL A 70 2.25 -1.17 -0.22
C VAL A 70 1.60 -1.12 1.15
N ASP A 71 0.27 -1.34 1.22
CA ASP A 71 -0.47 -1.45 2.50
C ASP A 71 -0.26 -2.83 3.14
N ILE A 72 0.98 -3.09 3.52
CA ILE A 72 1.37 -4.33 4.20
C ILE A 72 2.56 -4.06 5.10
N PRO A 73 2.62 -4.67 6.30
CA PRO A 73 3.82 -4.71 7.12
C PRO A 73 4.94 -5.47 6.40
N ILE A 74 6.08 -4.80 6.14
CA ILE A 74 7.21 -5.39 5.41
C ILE A 74 8.37 -5.71 6.35
N ASP A 75 8.75 -4.76 7.21
CA ASP A 75 9.84 -4.93 8.17
C ASP A 75 9.30 -5.48 9.49
N LEU A 76 9.51 -6.77 9.71
CA LEU A 76 9.02 -7.51 10.87
C LEU A 76 10.15 -7.93 11.84
N GLN A 77 11.34 -7.34 11.73
CA GLN A 77 12.54 -7.81 12.45
C GLN A 77 12.41 -7.82 13.98
N ASP A 78 11.58 -6.93 14.53
CA ASP A 78 11.43 -6.80 15.98
C ASP A 78 10.23 -7.56 16.53
N LEU A 79 9.48 -8.26 15.69
CA LEU A 79 8.37 -9.08 16.12
C LEU A 79 8.85 -10.44 16.62
N ASN A 80 8.14 -10.95 17.61
CA ASN A 80 8.35 -12.31 18.15
C ASN A 80 9.77 -12.59 18.60
N ASN A 81 10.48 -11.56 19.07
CA ASN A 81 11.83 -11.67 19.61
C ASN A 81 11.83 -11.29 21.10
N PRO A 82 11.75 -12.29 22.02
CA PRO A 82 11.72 -12.05 23.46
C PRO A 82 12.98 -11.37 23.97
N ASP A 83 14.13 -11.58 23.33
CA ASP A 83 15.42 -10.98 23.76
C ASP A 83 15.49 -9.48 23.51
N ARG A 84 14.60 -8.95 22.64
CA ARG A 84 14.52 -7.53 22.30
C ARG A 84 13.26 -6.86 22.83
N ALA A 85 12.32 -7.63 23.38
CA ALA A 85 11.07 -7.11 23.88
C ALA A 85 11.23 -6.61 25.34
N GLU A 86 11.03 -5.33 25.55
CA GLU A 86 10.90 -4.75 26.89
C GLU A 86 9.48 -4.93 27.46
N TYR A 87 8.49 -5.07 26.56
CA TYR A 87 7.08 -5.20 26.90
C TYR A 87 6.44 -6.34 26.12
N ILE A 88 5.52 -7.06 26.74
CA ILE A 88 4.83 -8.21 26.16
C ILE A 88 4.16 -7.90 24.81
N TRP A 89 3.65 -6.70 24.61
CA TRP A 89 3.00 -6.31 23.35
C TRP A 89 3.98 -6.25 22.17
N GLN A 90 5.28 -6.08 22.39
CA GLN A 90 6.29 -6.06 21.32
C GLN A 90 6.48 -7.40 20.65
N LEU A 91 5.98 -8.49 21.26
CA LEU A 91 5.97 -9.80 20.61
C LEU A 91 5.00 -9.87 19.42
N THR A 92 3.98 -9.01 19.39
CA THR A 92 2.93 -9.04 18.35
C THR A 92 2.75 -7.71 17.61
N LEU A 93 3.21 -6.61 18.20
CA LEU A 93 3.07 -5.25 17.67
C LEU A 93 4.45 -4.59 17.57
N ARG A 94 4.74 -3.98 16.45
CA ARG A 94 5.89 -3.09 16.35
C ARG A 94 5.59 -1.76 17.06
N PRO A 95 6.60 -1.00 17.49
CA PRO A 95 6.39 0.32 18.09
C PRO A 95 5.50 1.25 17.25
N ILE A 96 5.64 1.21 15.91
CA ILE A 96 4.82 1.98 14.99
C ILE A 96 3.35 1.52 15.00
N ASP A 97 3.10 0.21 15.01
CA ASP A 97 1.73 -0.34 14.98
C ASP A 97 0.94 0.13 16.21
N ARG A 98 1.60 0.17 17.38
CA ARG A 98 1.01 0.72 18.59
C ARG A 98 0.75 2.23 18.49
N ALA A 99 1.72 3.00 18.01
CA ALA A 99 1.62 4.45 17.90
C ALA A 99 0.48 4.89 16.98
N VAL A 100 0.31 4.22 15.83
CA VAL A 100 -0.76 4.53 14.86
C VAL A 100 -2.04 3.70 15.08
N ARG A 101 -2.10 2.89 16.14
CA ARG A 101 -3.22 2.00 16.47
C ARG A 101 -3.59 1.07 15.31
N ALA A 102 -2.58 0.46 14.69
CA ALA A 102 -2.74 -0.56 13.67
C ALA A 102 -3.11 -1.92 14.27
N MET A 103 -3.60 -2.81 13.41
CA MET A 103 -3.74 -4.22 13.76
C MET A 103 -2.35 -4.88 13.86
N PRO A 104 -2.21 -5.95 14.68
CA PRO A 104 -0.97 -6.72 14.70
C PRO A 104 -0.58 -7.19 13.28
N PRO A 105 0.71 -7.06 12.88
CA PRO A 105 1.18 -7.44 11.55
C PRO A 105 0.92 -8.90 11.15
N LEU A 106 0.80 -9.78 12.13
CA LEU A 106 0.54 -11.22 11.94
C LEU A 106 -0.93 -11.61 12.15
N ALA A 107 -1.84 -10.63 12.27
CA ALA A 107 -3.27 -10.94 12.36
C ALA A 107 -3.77 -11.61 11.05
N ASP A 108 -4.76 -12.50 11.16
CA ASP A 108 -5.26 -13.33 10.06
C ASP A 108 -5.55 -12.56 8.76
N ARG A 109 -6.14 -11.38 8.89
CA ARG A 109 -6.48 -10.52 7.73
C ARG A 109 -5.26 -9.93 7.03
N ILE A 110 -4.12 -9.84 7.72
CA ILE A 110 -2.87 -9.24 7.21
C ILE A 110 -1.87 -10.34 6.86
N GLY A 111 -1.92 -11.48 7.53
CA GLY A 111 -0.94 -12.56 7.36
C GLY A 111 -0.88 -13.13 5.94
N ALA A 112 -2.03 -13.39 5.31
CA ALA A 112 -2.05 -13.91 3.94
C ALA A 112 -1.49 -12.92 2.89
N PRO A 113 -1.88 -11.63 2.85
CA PRO A 113 -1.23 -10.64 1.99
C PRO A 113 0.26 -10.45 2.33
N ALA A 114 0.65 -10.45 3.61
CA ALA A 114 2.05 -10.31 4.00
C ALA A 114 2.91 -11.49 3.52
N ALA A 115 2.42 -12.72 3.65
CA ALA A 115 3.09 -13.92 3.14
C ALA A 115 3.25 -13.88 1.61
N ARG A 116 2.20 -13.47 0.89
CA ARG A 116 2.23 -13.26 -0.56
C ARG A 116 3.30 -12.24 -0.94
N PHE A 117 3.32 -11.09 -0.27
CA PHE A 117 4.29 -10.05 -0.57
C PHE A 117 5.72 -10.47 -0.23
N ALA A 118 5.92 -11.20 0.87
CA ALA A 118 7.22 -11.76 1.22
C ALA A 118 7.75 -12.71 0.14
N ALA A 119 6.88 -13.47 -0.53
CA ALA A 119 7.26 -14.31 -1.67
C ALA A 119 7.68 -13.46 -2.88
N ILE A 120 6.93 -12.41 -3.22
CA ILE A 120 7.26 -11.44 -4.28
C ILE A 120 8.61 -10.75 -3.98
N MET A 121 8.83 -10.34 -2.73
CA MET A 121 10.09 -9.71 -2.29
C MET A 121 11.30 -10.62 -2.49
N ARG A 122 11.17 -11.91 -2.18
CA ARG A 122 12.23 -12.91 -2.37
C ARG A 122 12.49 -13.17 -3.85
N GLU A 123 11.44 -13.43 -4.63
CA GLU A 123 11.54 -13.69 -6.08
C GLU A 123 12.19 -12.50 -6.81
N GLY A 124 11.79 -11.28 -6.46
CA GLY A 124 12.31 -10.05 -7.05
C GLY A 124 13.66 -9.58 -6.51
N LYS A 125 14.15 -10.15 -5.40
CA LYS A 125 15.33 -9.71 -4.65
C LYS A 125 15.26 -8.24 -4.23
N PHE A 126 14.07 -7.78 -3.79
CA PHE A 126 13.77 -6.37 -3.51
C PHE A 126 14.22 -5.87 -2.12
N ALA A 127 14.82 -6.70 -1.27
CA ALA A 127 15.22 -6.29 0.09
C ALA A 127 16.17 -5.08 0.12
N GLY A 128 17.06 -4.95 -0.86
CA GLY A 128 18.03 -3.85 -0.95
C GLY A 128 17.43 -2.47 -1.26
N ILE A 129 16.20 -2.42 -1.77
CA ILE A 129 15.50 -1.18 -2.15
C ILE A 129 14.42 -0.76 -1.14
N LEU A 130 14.15 -1.59 -0.12
CA LEU A 130 13.24 -1.23 0.96
C LEU A 130 13.75 0.03 1.69
N GLY A 131 12.89 1.03 1.83
CA GLY A 131 13.21 2.34 2.39
C GLY A 131 13.90 3.31 1.42
N LYS A 132 14.13 2.90 0.16
CA LYS A 132 14.68 3.76 -0.91
C LYS A 132 13.62 4.08 -1.97
N THR A 133 13.14 3.06 -2.66
CA THR A 133 12.11 3.14 -3.70
C THR A 133 10.90 2.24 -3.42
N LEU A 134 11.00 1.34 -2.47
CA LEU A 134 9.91 0.50 -1.99
C LEU A 134 9.61 0.86 -0.53
N PHE A 135 8.33 1.10 -0.22
CA PHE A 135 7.89 1.58 1.08
C PHE A 135 6.72 0.76 1.60
N GLU A 136 6.60 0.73 2.93
CA GLU A 136 5.42 0.32 3.65
C GLU A 136 4.54 1.55 3.91
N ALA A 137 3.26 1.47 3.59
CA ALA A 137 2.26 2.48 3.90
C ALA A 137 1.19 1.92 4.84
N TYR A 138 0.47 2.79 5.50
CA TYR A 138 -0.70 2.45 6.31
C TYR A 138 -1.82 3.47 6.05
N PRO A 139 -2.67 3.24 5.04
CA PRO A 139 -3.72 4.17 4.62
C PRO A 139 -4.65 4.58 5.76
N ALA A 140 -5.18 3.64 6.53
CA ALA A 140 -6.04 3.96 7.66
C ALA A 140 -5.32 4.81 8.74
N GLY A 141 -4.03 4.55 8.99
CA GLY A 141 -3.20 5.35 9.88
C GLY A 141 -2.95 6.75 9.32
N THR A 142 -2.72 6.86 8.01
CA THR A 142 -2.58 8.14 7.32
C THR A 142 -3.85 9.00 7.50
N LEU A 143 -5.02 8.44 7.23
CA LEU A 143 -6.29 9.14 7.40
C LEU A 143 -6.53 9.59 8.85
N LYS A 144 -6.21 8.73 9.83
CA LYS A 144 -6.31 9.07 11.26
C LYS A 144 -5.38 10.22 11.64
N THR A 145 -4.11 10.15 11.23
CA THR A 145 -3.08 11.16 11.52
C THR A 145 -3.45 12.52 10.94
N LEU A 146 -4.01 12.54 9.74
CA LEU A 146 -4.46 13.76 9.06
C LEU A 146 -5.85 14.24 9.50
N LYS A 147 -6.46 13.54 10.47
CA LYS A 147 -7.82 13.84 10.97
C LYS A 147 -8.89 13.82 9.87
N ILE A 148 -8.64 13.06 8.82
CA ILE A 148 -9.63 12.76 7.78
C ILE A 148 -10.46 11.57 8.27
N ARG A 149 -11.74 11.51 7.90
CA ARG A 149 -12.65 10.45 8.33
C ARG A 149 -12.10 9.07 7.92
N ALA A 150 -11.50 8.37 8.89
CA ALA A 150 -10.87 7.05 8.67
C ALA A 150 -11.83 5.87 8.94
N ASN A 151 -12.98 6.12 9.59
CA ASN A 151 -13.92 5.07 9.98
C ASN A 151 -15.13 5.05 9.05
N GLY A 152 -15.67 3.85 8.80
CA GLY A 152 -16.95 3.66 8.11
C GLY A 152 -16.88 3.75 6.59
N TYR A 153 -15.70 3.78 5.98
CA TYR A 153 -15.56 3.68 4.51
C TYR A 153 -15.25 2.26 4.03
N LYS A 154 -14.88 1.36 4.96
CA LYS A 154 -14.57 -0.04 4.66
C LYS A 154 -15.80 -0.94 4.77
N GLY A 155 -15.97 -1.85 3.80
CA GLY A 155 -17.03 -2.85 3.78
C GLY A 155 -18.33 -2.44 3.07
N ALA A 156 -19.30 -3.35 3.04
CA ALA A 156 -20.54 -3.21 2.27
C ALA A 156 -21.42 -2.02 2.71
N SER A 157 -21.36 -1.63 3.99
CA SER A 157 -22.11 -0.48 4.52
C SER A 157 -21.44 0.87 4.24
N GLY A 158 -20.26 0.86 3.58
CA GLY A 158 -19.41 2.04 3.44
C GLY A 158 -19.67 2.93 2.24
N ALA A 159 -20.64 2.63 1.35
CA ALA A 159 -20.82 3.38 0.10
C ALA A 159 -21.01 4.89 0.30
N ALA A 160 -21.84 5.31 1.27
CA ALA A 160 -22.03 6.73 1.58
C ALA A 160 -20.78 7.36 2.24
N ALA A 161 -20.10 6.59 3.10
CA ALA A 161 -18.86 7.01 3.73
C ALA A 161 -17.71 7.12 2.72
N LEU A 162 -17.63 6.19 1.75
CA LEU A 162 -16.69 6.23 0.65
C LEU A 162 -16.90 7.46 -0.23
N GLY A 163 -18.15 7.78 -0.57
CA GLY A 163 -18.50 9.00 -1.30
C GLY A 163 -18.05 10.27 -0.58
N SER A 164 -18.27 10.35 0.73
CA SER A 164 -17.82 11.47 1.56
C SER A 164 -16.29 11.56 1.62
N LEU A 165 -15.60 10.41 1.75
CA LEU A 165 -14.14 10.34 1.77
C LEU A 165 -13.55 10.74 0.42
N CYS A 166 -14.09 10.24 -0.70
CA CYS A 166 -13.68 10.64 -2.05
C CYS A 166 -13.79 12.16 -2.24
N LYS A 167 -14.90 12.75 -1.77
CA LYS A 167 -15.10 14.22 -1.82
C LYS A 167 -14.06 14.97 -1.01
N THR A 168 -13.74 14.50 0.20
CA THR A 168 -12.71 15.08 1.08
C THR A 168 -11.32 14.99 0.45
N LEU A 169 -11.01 13.86 -0.16
CA LEU A 169 -9.75 13.61 -0.85
C LEU A 169 -9.73 14.18 -2.28
N LYS A 170 -10.80 14.80 -2.74
CA LYS A 170 -10.98 15.30 -4.12
C LYS A 170 -10.78 14.20 -5.16
N VAL A 171 -11.29 13.01 -4.87
CA VAL A 171 -11.25 11.83 -5.75
C VAL A 171 -12.44 11.86 -6.68
N GLU A 172 -12.22 11.61 -7.96
CA GLU A 172 -13.33 11.49 -8.93
C GLU A 172 -14.17 10.22 -8.70
N PRO A 173 -15.47 10.24 -9.09
CA PRO A 173 -16.44 9.21 -8.70
C PRO A 173 -16.23 7.81 -9.34
N ARG A 174 -15.10 7.54 -9.98
CA ARG A 174 -14.76 6.23 -10.56
C ARG A 174 -14.15 5.23 -9.58
N VAL A 175 -13.87 5.66 -8.35
CA VAL A 175 -13.44 4.77 -7.27
C VAL A 175 -14.60 3.86 -6.87
N SER A 176 -14.39 2.55 -6.90
CA SER A 176 -15.44 1.55 -6.68
C SER A 176 -15.37 0.85 -5.32
N SER A 177 -14.24 0.98 -4.62
CA SER A 177 -14.01 0.28 -3.36
C SER A 177 -13.06 1.04 -2.42
N ASP A 178 -13.07 0.64 -1.14
CA ASP A 178 -12.09 1.07 -0.15
C ASP A 178 -10.66 0.68 -0.54
N HIS A 179 -10.48 -0.45 -1.20
CA HIS A 179 -9.17 -0.88 -1.73
C HIS A 179 -8.60 0.11 -2.75
N ASP A 180 -9.45 0.73 -3.57
CA ASP A 180 -9.02 1.75 -4.52
C ASP A 180 -8.48 3.00 -3.81
N ILE A 181 -9.17 3.42 -2.74
CA ILE A 181 -8.73 4.55 -1.90
C ILE A 181 -7.41 4.22 -1.20
N ASP A 182 -7.30 3.04 -0.60
CA ASP A 182 -6.09 2.62 0.09
C ASP A 182 -4.90 2.57 -0.88
N ALA A 183 -5.08 2.04 -2.11
CA ALA A 183 -4.05 2.07 -3.15
C ALA A 183 -3.65 3.51 -3.56
N ILE A 184 -4.60 4.43 -3.69
CA ILE A 184 -4.32 5.83 -4.00
C ILE A 184 -3.52 6.50 -2.87
N ILE A 185 -3.89 6.26 -1.61
CA ILE A 185 -3.14 6.79 -0.45
C ILE A 185 -1.71 6.22 -0.42
N CYS A 186 -1.54 4.93 -0.72
CA CYS A 186 -0.23 4.32 -0.89
C CYS A 186 0.57 5.01 -2.00
N ALA A 187 -0.04 5.26 -3.17
CA ALA A 187 0.63 5.92 -4.29
C ALA A 187 1.09 7.34 -3.94
N ILE A 188 0.27 8.12 -3.24
CA ILE A 188 0.65 9.44 -2.71
C ILE A 188 1.82 9.29 -1.72
N THR A 189 1.73 8.31 -0.81
CA THR A 189 2.79 8.03 0.17
C THR A 189 4.12 7.70 -0.50
N ALA A 190 4.10 6.95 -1.61
CA ALA A 190 5.29 6.66 -2.41
C ALA A 190 5.84 7.92 -3.10
N ALA A 191 4.96 8.76 -3.66
CA ALA A 191 5.34 9.92 -4.47
C ALA A 191 5.93 11.08 -3.65
N VAL A 192 5.54 11.25 -2.38
CA VAL A 192 6.00 12.38 -1.57
C VAL A 192 7.47 12.24 -1.17
N PRO A 193 8.22 13.36 -1.12
CA PRO A 193 9.63 13.33 -0.70
C PRO A 193 9.78 13.02 0.79
N ALA A 194 11.00 12.71 1.23
CA ALA A 194 11.27 12.27 2.59
C ALA A 194 10.92 13.32 3.67
N ASP A 195 11.07 14.59 3.37
CA ASP A 195 10.73 15.71 4.26
C ASP A 195 9.20 15.93 4.38
N ALA A 196 8.42 15.40 3.45
CA ALA A 196 6.96 15.44 3.46
C ALA A 196 6.31 14.23 4.17
N VAL A 197 7.08 13.36 4.83
CA VAL A 197 6.57 12.26 5.68
C VAL A 197 6.81 12.57 7.17
N HIS A 198 5.96 12.00 8.02
CA HIS A 198 6.13 12.09 9.47
C HIS A 198 7.33 11.24 9.91
N ASP A 199 8.12 11.76 10.83
CA ASP A 199 9.13 11.00 11.57
C ASP A 199 8.49 10.20 12.72
N GLY A 200 9.26 9.29 13.33
CA GLY A 200 8.80 8.47 14.42
C GLY A 200 8.39 9.28 15.66
N LYS A 201 9.06 10.40 15.93
CA LYS A 201 8.75 11.28 17.06
C LYS A 201 7.39 11.96 16.88
N ALA A 202 7.12 12.49 15.68
CA ALA A 202 5.83 13.11 15.36
C ALA A 202 4.67 12.12 15.44
N LEU A 203 4.93 10.83 15.22
CA LEU A 203 3.94 9.75 15.33
C LEU A 203 3.85 9.16 16.76
N GLY A 204 4.69 9.62 17.70
CA GLY A 204 4.71 9.10 19.07
C GLY A 204 5.29 7.69 19.19
N VAL A 205 6.17 7.29 18.27
CA VAL A 205 6.81 5.97 18.26
C VAL A 205 7.86 5.89 19.36
N GLN A 206 7.66 4.94 20.26
CA GLN A 206 8.64 4.59 21.29
C GLN A 206 9.40 3.34 20.85
N GLY A 207 10.53 3.54 20.17
CA GLY A 207 11.36 2.47 19.65
C GLY A 207 11.78 2.67 18.20
N ARG A 208 12.23 1.59 17.57
CA ARG A 208 12.70 1.61 16.19
C ARG A 208 11.54 1.80 15.20
N MET A 209 11.75 2.69 14.24
CA MET A 209 10.88 2.77 13.06
C MET A 209 11.19 1.61 12.10
N PRO A 210 10.16 0.90 11.60
CA PRO A 210 10.37 -0.10 10.57
C PRO A 210 10.99 0.52 9.32
N LYS A 211 11.90 -0.22 8.69
CA LYS A 211 12.55 0.25 7.47
C LYS A 211 11.53 0.45 6.36
N GLY A 212 11.50 1.64 5.80
CA GLY A 212 10.61 1.99 4.69
C GLY A 212 9.18 2.34 5.08
N PHE A 213 8.81 2.34 6.36
CA PHE A 213 7.48 2.79 6.79
C PHE A 213 7.30 4.29 6.57
N ARG A 214 6.15 4.70 6.01
CA ARG A 214 5.84 6.10 5.72
C ARG A 214 4.38 6.46 6.01
N ILE A 215 4.17 7.64 6.59
CA ILE A 215 2.88 8.35 6.62
C ILE A 215 3.11 9.77 6.10
N PRO A 216 2.43 10.22 5.03
CA PRO A 216 2.57 11.57 4.49
C PRO A 216 2.01 12.61 5.47
N LYS A 217 2.61 13.82 5.47
CA LYS A 217 2.14 14.96 6.27
C LYS A 217 0.87 15.61 5.72
N SER A 218 0.57 15.39 4.45
CA SER A 218 -0.67 15.84 3.82
C SER A 218 -1.06 14.94 2.67
N LEU A 219 -2.37 14.92 2.35
CA LEU A 219 -2.92 14.37 1.10
C LEU A 219 -3.55 15.56 0.37
N SER A 220 -2.80 16.19 -0.54
CA SER A 220 -3.26 17.35 -1.29
C SER A 220 -3.23 17.04 -2.78
N PHE A 221 -4.42 17.02 -3.38
CA PHE A 221 -4.58 16.89 -4.82
C PHE A 221 -5.89 17.53 -5.26
N ASP A 222 -5.88 18.14 -6.43
CA ASP A 222 -7.03 18.86 -6.96
C ASP A 222 -7.91 17.95 -7.82
N ARG A 223 -7.34 16.90 -8.41
CA ARG A 223 -8.04 16.06 -9.37
C ARG A 223 -7.50 14.64 -9.35
N ILE A 224 -8.39 13.66 -9.36
CA ILE A 224 -8.11 12.25 -9.56
C ILE A 224 -8.92 11.77 -10.75
N GLU A 225 -8.25 11.18 -11.73
CA GLU A 225 -8.84 10.57 -12.91
C GLU A 225 -8.45 9.12 -12.99
N ALA A 226 -9.39 8.26 -13.34
CA ALA A 226 -9.10 6.90 -13.71
C ALA A 226 -8.72 6.86 -15.19
N ALA A 227 -7.50 6.44 -15.49
CA ALA A 227 -7.04 6.18 -16.84
C ALA A 227 -6.31 4.84 -16.86
N GLU A 228 -6.74 3.91 -17.70
CA GLU A 228 -6.30 2.52 -17.68
C GLU A 228 -5.23 2.21 -18.74
N ALA A 229 -5.16 3.03 -19.80
CA ALA A 229 -4.59 2.62 -21.07
C ALA A 229 -3.08 2.31 -21.10
N ARG A 230 -2.24 2.96 -20.28
CA ARG A 230 -0.77 2.77 -20.38
C ARG A 230 -0.29 1.47 -19.75
N PHE A 231 -0.86 1.11 -18.60
CA PHE A 231 -0.47 -0.10 -17.90
C PHE A 231 -1.04 -1.33 -18.57
N ASP A 232 -2.29 -1.27 -19.04
CA ASP A 232 -2.94 -2.36 -19.77
C ASP A 232 -2.22 -2.67 -21.07
N ALA A 233 -1.82 -1.64 -21.82
CA ALA A 233 -1.00 -1.81 -23.03
C ALA A 233 0.36 -2.47 -22.71
N TRP A 234 1.00 -2.12 -21.60
CA TRP A 234 2.24 -2.74 -21.16
C TRP A 234 2.03 -4.21 -20.74
N MET A 235 0.96 -4.49 -20.01
CA MET A 235 0.59 -5.86 -19.58
C MET A 235 0.30 -6.75 -20.78
N ALA A 236 -0.52 -6.26 -21.72
CA ALA A 236 -0.86 -6.97 -22.94
C ALA A 236 0.37 -7.26 -23.82
N ALA A 237 1.26 -6.29 -23.97
CA ALA A 237 2.48 -6.43 -24.76
C ALA A 237 3.47 -7.50 -24.21
N ARG A 238 3.29 -7.89 -22.94
CA ARG A 238 4.15 -8.88 -22.26
C ARG A 238 3.44 -10.18 -21.90
N GLY A 239 2.18 -10.34 -22.29
CA GLY A 239 1.39 -11.51 -21.94
C GLY A 239 1.22 -11.69 -20.42
N VAL A 240 1.18 -10.60 -19.68
CA VAL A 240 1.02 -10.56 -18.20
C VAL A 240 -0.43 -10.19 -17.87
N THR A 241 -1.39 -10.89 -18.44
CA THR A 241 -2.82 -10.73 -18.18
C THR A 241 -3.31 -11.74 -17.15
#